data_9155dd34bae8e918cf5b29a14606a60a
#
_entry.id   9155dd34bae8e918cf5b29a14606a60a
#
_cell.length_a   1.000
_cell.length_b   1.000
_cell.length_c   1.000
_cell.angle_alpha   90.00
_cell.angle_beta   90.00
_cell.angle_gamma   90.00
#
_symmetry.space_group_name_H-M   'P 1'
#
loop_
_entity.id
_entity.type
_entity.pdbx_description
1 polymer ?
#
loop_
_entity_poly.entity_id
_entity_poly.type
_entity_poly.pdbx_seq_one_letter_code
_entity_poly.pdbx_strand_id
1 'polypeptide(L)'
;MDLQQLSQQIDELEAEPPFHLWNPPNCGDIDMRIKADGSWWYMGSPIGRIKLVKLFAKVLLLEDDKFYLKTPAEKVGIQVDDAPFVITDWKLIDTDDGKAIEVTSNLDHKAILSPTHPLEVVIDPEGNPKPYVTLHRRLKAAVHRNVYYQWIEIADEKRVNGQDHLMLPSGNHQFSLGQF
;
A
#
# COMPACT_ATOMS: atom_id res chain seq x y z
N MET A 1 -14.62 -20.39 7.11
CA MET A 1 -14.30 -20.09 5.69
C MET A 1 -13.05 -20.87 5.31
N ASP A 2 -13.09 -21.54 4.17
CA ASP A 2 -11.92 -22.25 3.64
C ASP A 2 -11.22 -21.32 2.62
N LEU A 3 -9.87 -21.18 2.73
CA LEU A 3 -9.07 -20.41 1.80
C LEU A 3 -9.24 -20.87 0.32
N GLN A 4 -9.51 -22.15 0.11
CA GLN A 4 -9.75 -22.68 -1.24
C GLN A 4 -11.06 -22.16 -1.84
N GLN A 5 -12.12 -22.08 -1.05
CA GLN A 5 -13.40 -21.53 -1.50
C GLN A 5 -13.27 -20.03 -1.80
N LEU A 6 -12.59 -19.29 -0.93
CA LEU A 6 -12.33 -17.87 -1.13
C LEU A 6 -11.50 -17.63 -2.40
N SER A 7 -10.44 -18.41 -2.60
CA SER A 7 -9.57 -18.28 -3.79
C SER A 7 -10.32 -18.57 -5.10
N GLN A 8 -11.20 -19.56 -5.12
CA GLN A 8 -12.02 -19.88 -6.30
C GLN A 8 -12.98 -18.75 -6.65
N GLN A 9 -13.65 -18.16 -5.65
CA GLN A 9 -14.55 -17.02 -5.89
C GLN A 9 -13.82 -15.81 -6.47
N ILE A 10 -12.57 -15.57 -6.06
CA ILE A 10 -11.79 -14.42 -6.50
C ILE A 10 -11.16 -14.66 -7.88
N ASP A 11 -10.77 -15.89 -8.18
CA ASP A 11 -10.11 -16.24 -9.46
C ASP A 11 -11.02 -15.98 -10.68
N GLU A 12 -12.34 -16.06 -10.48
CA GLU A 12 -13.36 -15.75 -11.47
C GLU A 12 -13.61 -14.25 -11.66
N LEU A 13 -13.03 -13.39 -10.81
CA LEU A 13 -13.25 -11.96 -10.86
C LEU A 13 -12.36 -11.26 -11.88
N GLU A 14 -12.89 -10.18 -12.47
CA GLU A 14 -12.14 -9.27 -13.33
C GLU A 14 -10.96 -8.60 -12.60
N ALA A 15 -10.06 -7.97 -13.34
CA ALA A 15 -8.85 -7.35 -12.78
C ALA A 15 -9.15 -6.30 -11.70
N GLU A 16 -10.20 -5.51 -11.88
CA GLU A 16 -10.69 -4.55 -10.88
C GLU A 16 -12.10 -4.92 -10.42
N PRO A 17 -12.25 -5.45 -9.19
CA PRO A 17 -13.54 -5.82 -8.64
C PRO A 17 -14.49 -4.61 -8.53
N PRO A 18 -15.73 -4.70 -9.02
CA PRO A 18 -16.72 -3.64 -8.89
C PRO A 18 -17.36 -3.63 -7.50
N PHE A 19 -16.59 -3.29 -6.47
CA PHE A 19 -17.02 -3.35 -5.06
C PHE A 19 -18.33 -2.60 -4.76
N HIS A 20 -18.61 -1.53 -5.52
CA HIS A 20 -19.82 -0.73 -5.35
C HIS A 20 -21.11 -1.47 -5.76
N LEU A 21 -20.97 -2.51 -6.59
CA LEU A 21 -22.09 -3.37 -6.99
C LEU A 21 -22.33 -4.54 -6.03
N TRP A 22 -21.42 -4.77 -5.09
CA TRP A 22 -21.49 -5.91 -4.19
C TRP A 22 -22.02 -5.47 -2.82
N ASN A 23 -23.01 -6.19 -2.33
CA ASN A 23 -23.57 -5.99 -0.99
C ASN A 23 -23.67 -7.33 -0.24
N PRO A 24 -22.54 -8.04 -0.05
CA PRO A 24 -22.55 -9.31 0.66
C PRO A 24 -22.79 -9.11 2.16
N PRO A 25 -23.27 -10.15 2.87
CA PRO A 25 -23.33 -10.13 4.30
C PRO A 25 -21.92 -10.02 4.90
N ASN A 26 -21.80 -9.32 6.04
CA ASN A 26 -20.58 -9.36 6.84
C ASN A 26 -20.55 -10.67 7.63
N CYS A 27 -19.60 -11.53 7.32
CA CYS A 27 -19.44 -12.84 7.92
C CYS A 27 -18.50 -12.87 9.14
N GLY A 28 -18.18 -11.69 9.69
CA GLY A 28 -17.26 -11.56 10.84
C GLY A 28 -15.80 -11.51 10.42
N ASP A 29 -14.91 -11.73 11.40
CA ASP A 29 -13.47 -11.69 11.21
C ASP A 29 -12.92 -13.10 11.03
N ILE A 30 -11.89 -13.23 10.19
CA ILE A 30 -11.11 -14.45 10.04
C ILE A 30 -9.71 -14.25 10.61
N ASP A 31 -9.05 -15.35 11.00
CA ASP A 31 -7.67 -15.31 11.46
C ASP A 31 -6.69 -15.17 10.30
N MET A 32 -6.76 -14.02 9.65
CA MET A 32 -5.85 -13.60 8.59
C MET A 32 -5.21 -12.28 8.98
N ARG A 33 -3.90 -12.18 8.78
CA ARG A 33 -3.12 -11.02 9.19
C ARG A 33 -2.07 -10.65 8.16
N ILE A 34 -1.98 -9.37 7.82
CA ILE A 34 -0.89 -8.78 7.05
C ILE A 34 0.06 -8.14 8.06
N LYS A 35 1.28 -8.66 8.14
CA LYS A 35 2.31 -8.12 9.03
C LYS A 35 2.95 -6.86 8.46
N ALA A 36 3.66 -6.10 9.29
CA ALA A 36 4.33 -4.85 8.90
C ALA A 36 5.37 -5.03 7.78
N ASP A 37 5.94 -6.21 7.63
CA ASP A 37 6.86 -6.57 6.54
C ASP A 37 6.15 -6.90 5.21
N GLY A 38 4.81 -6.84 5.18
CA GLY A 38 3.98 -7.15 4.00
C GLY A 38 3.66 -8.63 3.83
N SER A 39 4.12 -9.52 4.71
CA SER A 39 3.80 -10.95 4.67
C SER A 39 2.36 -11.22 5.14
N TRP A 40 1.70 -12.15 4.46
CA TRP A 40 0.34 -12.58 4.76
C TRP A 40 0.35 -13.89 5.55
N TRP A 41 -0.43 -13.93 6.61
CA TRP A 41 -0.52 -15.06 7.53
C TRP A 41 -1.97 -15.51 7.67
N TYR A 42 -2.18 -16.81 7.77
CA TYR A 42 -3.48 -17.41 8.02
C TYR A 42 -3.37 -18.51 9.05
N MET A 43 -4.22 -18.46 10.09
CA MET A 43 -4.22 -19.43 11.21
C MET A 43 -2.82 -19.64 11.81
N GLY A 44 -2.08 -18.54 12.00
CA GLY A 44 -0.74 -18.55 12.57
C GLY A 44 0.40 -19.03 11.66
N SER A 45 0.12 -19.31 10.39
CA SER A 45 1.12 -19.76 9.40
C SER A 45 1.24 -18.79 8.23
N PRO A 46 2.45 -18.56 7.69
CA PRO A 46 2.64 -17.69 6.54
C PRO A 46 2.05 -18.32 5.28
N ILE A 47 1.42 -17.48 4.44
CA ILE A 47 0.94 -17.88 3.12
C ILE A 47 2.11 -17.77 2.14
N GLY A 48 2.77 -18.90 1.85
CA GLY A 48 3.96 -18.94 0.99
C GLY A 48 3.67 -18.81 -0.51
N ARG A 49 2.41 -18.96 -0.93
CA ARG A 49 2.04 -18.88 -2.37
C ARG A 49 1.73 -17.43 -2.74
N ILE A 50 2.69 -16.75 -3.36
CA ILE A 50 2.54 -15.36 -3.78
C ILE A 50 1.32 -15.13 -4.70
N LYS A 51 0.98 -16.09 -5.55
CA LYS A 51 -0.22 -16.01 -6.42
C LYS A 51 -1.50 -15.93 -5.59
N LEU A 52 -1.57 -16.67 -4.49
CA LEU A 52 -2.72 -16.66 -3.57
C LEU A 52 -2.80 -15.33 -2.82
N VAL A 53 -1.68 -14.79 -2.36
CA VAL A 53 -1.60 -13.47 -1.72
C VAL A 53 -2.07 -12.38 -2.67
N LYS A 54 -1.60 -12.37 -3.92
CA LYS A 54 -2.04 -11.42 -4.95
C LYS A 54 -3.54 -11.52 -5.22
N LEU A 55 -4.08 -12.72 -5.18
CA LEU A 55 -5.50 -12.97 -5.36
C LEU A 55 -6.31 -12.32 -4.23
N PHE A 56 -5.94 -12.53 -2.97
CA PHE A 56 -6.61 -11.90 -1.83
C PHE A 56 -6.46 -10.37 -1.85
N ALA A 57 -5.31 -9.86 -2.28
CA ALA A 57 -5.08 -8.43 -2.41
C ALA A 57 -6.02 -7.77 -3.44
N LYS A 58 -6.50 -8.49 -4.45
CA LYS A 58 -7.51 -7.98 -5.41
C LYS A 58 -8.82 -7.59 -4.73
N VAL A 59 -9.21 -8.29 -3.69
CA VAL A 59 -10.48 -8.08 -2.97
C VAL A 59 -10.32 -7.38 -1.63
N LEU A 60 -9.11 -6.90 -1.35
CA LEU A 60 -8.81 -6.12 -0.15
C LEU A 60 -9.40 -4.72 -0.27
N LEU A 61 -10.07 -4.26 0.78
CA LEU A 61 -10.56 -2.89 0.90
C LEU A 61 -10.49 -2.39 2.34
N LEU A 62 -10.54 -1.07 2.48
CA LEU A 62 -10.61 -0.36 3.75
C LEU A 62 -11.98 0.32 3.86
N GLU A 63 -12.75 -0.02 4.87
CA GLU A 63 -14.03 0.61 5.23
C GLU A 63 -14.01 0.92 6.73
N ASP A 64 -14.34 2.15 7.11
CA ASP A 64 -14.44 2.60 8.51
C ASP A 64 -13.21 2.21 9.35
N ASP A 65 -12.01 2.47 8.80
CA ASP A 65 -10.70 2.15 9.40
C ASP A 65 -10.44 0.66 9.67
N LYS A 66 -11.22 -0.22 9.06
CA LYS A 66 -11.05 -1.67 9.14
C LYS A 66 -10.83 -2.30 7.76
N PHE A 67 -9.94 -3.27 7.70
CA PHE A 67 -9.63 -4.00 6.48
C PHE A 67 -10.52 -5.22 6.32
N TYR A 68 -11.00 -5.43 5.09
CA TYR A 68 -11.84 -6.54 4.71
C TYR A 68 -11.38 -7.17 3.41
N LEU A 69 -11.64 -8.46 3.27
CA LEU A 69 -11.72 -9.13 1.98
C LEU A 69 -13.19 -9.20 1.58
N LYS A 70 -13.54 -8.62 0.43
CA LYS A 70 -14.93 -8.55 -0.04
C LYS A 70 -15.06 -9.23 -1.38
N THR A 71 -15.96 -10.19 -1.44
CA THR A 71 -16.41 -10.89 -2.66
C THR A 71 -17.90 -10.64 -2.87
N PRO A 72 -18.49 -11.04 -4.00
CA PRO A 72 -19.95 -10.96 -4.17
C PRO A 72 -20.72 -11.76 -3.11
N ALA A 73 -20.14 -12.82 -2.56
CA ALA A 73 -20.82 -13.74 -1.65
C ALA A 73 -20.64 -13.38 -0.17
N GLU A 74 -19.50 -12.76 0.20
CA GLU A 74 -19.15 -12.54 1.60
C GLU A 74 -18.16 -11.37 1.79
N LYS A 75 -18.23 -10.77 2.98
CA LYS A 75 -17.25 -9.78 3.46
C LYS A 75 -16.70 -10.25 4.80
N VAL A 76 -15.38 -10.38 4.91
CA VAL A 76 -14.70 -10.82 6.13
C VAL A 76 -13.63 -9.84 6.56
N GLY A 77 -13.57 -9.54 7.86
CA GLY A 77 -12.55 -8.68 8.44
C GLY A 77 -11.22 -9.42 8.58
N ILE A 78 -10.12 -8.70 8.36
CA ILE A 78 -8.76 -9.18 8.57
C ILE A 78 -7.96 -8.17 9.41
N GLN A 79 -6.82 -8.59 9.91
CA GLN A 79 -5.89 -7.73 10.65
C GLN A 79 -4.76 -7.25 9.75
N VAL A 80 -4.40 -5.97 9.89
CA VAL A 80 -3.23 -5.36 9.22
C VAL A 80 -2.43 -4.62 10.27
N ASP A 81 -1.16 -4.97 10.45
CA ASP A 81 -0.34 -4.43 11.54
C ASP A 81 0.07 -2.99 11.32
N ASP A 82 0.35 -2.61 10.07
CA ASP A 82 0.76 -1.26 9.70
C ASP A 82 0.08 -0.85 8.38
N ALA A 83 0.65 -1.22 7.23
CA ALA A 83 0.06 -1.00 5.93
C ALA A 83 -0.09 -2.33 5.17
N PRO A 84 -1.10 -2.46 4.29
CA PRO A 84 -1.33 -3.73 3.59
C PRO A 84 -0.25 -4.06 2.55
N PHE A 85 0.53 -3.06 2.10
CA PHE A 85 1.59 -3.22 1.12
C PHE A 85 2.89 -2.59 1.60
N VAL A 86 4.00 -2.97 0.94
CA VAL A 86 5.33 -2.40 1.15
C VAL A 86 5.92 -1.98 -0.19
N ILE A 87 6.39 -0.74 -0.31
CA ILE A 87 7.17 -0.30 -1.47
C ILE A 87 8.58 -0.87 -1.32
N THR A 88 8.96 -1.74 -2.24
CA THR A 88 10.22 -2.47 -2.23
C THR A 88 11.17 -2.03 -3.32
N ASP A 89 10.68 -1.33 -4.35
CA ASP A 89 11.48 -0.87 -5.48
C ASP A 89 10.91 0.43 -6.06
N TRP A 90 11.76 1.16 -6.80
CA TRP A 90 11.39 2.38 -7.48
C TRP A 90 12.34 2.68 -8.65
N LYS A 91 11.90 3.53 -9.56
CA LYS A 91 12.72 4.05 -10.66
C LYS A 91 12.28 5.43 -11.08
N LEU A 92 13.18 6.17 -11.72
CA LEU A 92 12.83 7.39 -12.44
C LEU A 92 12.32 7.04 -13.83
N ILE A 93 11.20 7.63 -14.20
CA ILE A 93 10.60 7.54 -15.53
C ILE A 93 10.46 8.94 -16.14
N ASP A 94 10.52 9.03 -17.44
CA ASP A 94 10.28 10.27 -18.14
C ASP A 94 8.77 10.44 -18.39
N THR A 95 8.24 11.60 -18.03
CA THR A 95 6.84 12.01 -18.25
C THR A 95 6.81 13.38 -18.94
N ASP A 96 5.64 13.81 -19.38
CA ASP A 96 5.44 15.14 -19.97
C ASP A 96 5.77 16.27 -18.97
N ASP A 97 5.65 16.00 -17.67
CA ASP A 97 5.96 16.91 -16.57
C ASP A 97 7.39 16.76 -16.01
N GLY A 98 8.26 16.07 -16.72
CA GLY A 98 9.65 15.79 -16.30
C GLY A 98 9.85 14.39 -15.73
N LYS A 99 10.96 14.21 -15.01
CA LYS A 99 11.27 12.93 -14.38
C LYS A 99 10.39 12.70 -13.15
N ALA A 100 9.65 11.60 -13.16
CA ALA A 100 8.79 11.20 -12.06
C ALA A 100 9.25 9.89 -11.41
N ILE A 101 8.85 9.67 -10.17
CA ILE A 101 9.16 8.45 -9.42
C ILE A 101 8.03 7.45 -9.59
N GLU A 102 8.31 6.33 -10.25
CA GLU A 102 7.46 5.15 -10.25
C GLU A 102 7.89 4.23 -9.12
N VAL A 103 6.97 3.90 -8.23
CA VAL A 103 7.16 2.96 -7.13
C VAL A 103 6.57 1.59 -7.47
N THR A 104 7.15 0.54 -6.90
CA THR A 104 6.65 -0.83 -7.04
C THR A 104 6.49 -1.47 -5.67
N SER A 105 5.32 -2.04 -5.39
CA SER A 105 5.05 -2.73 -4.14
C SER A 105 5.54 -4.18 -4.16
N ASN A 106 5.57 -4.79 -2.98
CA ASN A 106 5.87 -6.22 -2.79
C ASN A 106 4.92 -7.18 -3.53
N LEU A 107 3.78 -6.70 -4.01
CA LEU A 107 2.82 -7.45 -4.83
C LEU A 107 2.76 -6.95 -6.28
N ASP A 108 3.80 -6.26 -6.74
CA ASP A 108 3.96 -5.73 -8.10
C ASP A 108 2.97 -4.63 -8.51
N HIS A 109 2.29 -3.99 -7.54
CA HIS A 109 1.52 -2.79 -7.85
C HIS A 109 2.47 -1.64 -8.15
N LYS A 110 2.18 -0.92 -9.22
CA LYS A 110 2.96 0.25 -9.64
C LYS A 110 2.13 1.52 -9.52
N ALA A 111 2.76 2.59 -9.10
CA ALA A 111 2.17 3.92 -9.05
C ALA A 111 3.24 4.99 -9.27
N ILE A 112 2.84 6.12 -9.84
CA ILE A 112 3.69 7.29 -9.96
C ILE A 112 3.37 8.23 -8.81
N LEU A 113 4.39 8.65 -8.05
CA LEU A 113 4.21 9.64 -6.98
C LEU A 113 3.63 10.93 -7.56
N SER A 114 2.43 11.26 -7.12
CA SER A 114 1.59 12.35 -7.63
C SER A 114 0.54 12.73 -6.58
N PRO A 115 -0.25 13.77 -6.76
CA PRO A 115 -1.37 14.08 -5.86
C PRO A 115 -2.41 12.96 -5.72
N THR A 116 -2.53 12.06 -6.71
CA THR A 116 -3.41 10.89 -6.63
C THR A 116 -2.77 9.70 -5.92
N HIS A 117 -1.43 9.64 -5.91
CA HIS A 117 -0.62 8.67 -5.19
C HIS A 117 0.43 9.38 -4.33
N PRO A 118 -0.02 10.13 -3.30
CA PRO A 118 0.88 10.95 -2.50
C PRO A 118 1.80 10.12 -1.62
N LEU A 119 3.00 10.67 -1.40
CA LEU A 119 3.90 10.27 -0.34
C LEU A 119 3.59 11.10 0.92
N GLU A 120 3.45 10.42 2.02
CA GLU A 120 3.19 10.99 3.34
C GLU A 120 4.18 10.42 4.35
N VAL A 121 4.79 11.25 5.17
CA VAL A 121 5.69 10.81 6.24
C VAL A 121 5.05 11.11 7.59
N VAL A 122 4.83 10.05 8.36
CA VAL A 122 4.31 10.11 9.73
C VAL A 122 5.48 9.91 10.70
N ILE A 123 5.55 10.71 11.75
CA ILE A 123 6.55 10.51 12.81
C ILE A 123 5.93 9.60 13.87
N ASP A 124 6.59 8.50 14.18
CA ASP A 124 6.14 7.57 15.22
C ASP A 124 6.38 8.14 16.63
N PRO A 125 5.84 7.53 17.70
CA PRO A 125 6.03 8.00 19.07
C PRO A 125 7.49 8.04 19.53
N GLU A 126 8.36 7.26 18.90
CA GLU A 126 9.80 7.22 19.15
C GLU A 126 10.57 8.30 18.36
N GLY A 127 9.87 9.09 17.52
CA GLY A 127 10.46 10.13 16.69
C GLY A 127 11.03 9.66 15.35
N ASN A 128 10.76 8.43 14.93
CA ASN A 128 11.25 7.92 13.66
C ASN A 128 10.28 8.23 12.51
N PRO A 129 10.78 8.59 11.33
CA PRO A 129 9.93 8.80 10.16
C PRO A 129 9.44 7.48 9.60
N LYS A 130 8.13 7.40 9.36
CA LYS A 130 7.45 6.31 8.69
C LYS A 130 6.81 6.82 7.39
N PRO A 131 7.45 6.61 6.25
CA PRO A 131 6.93 7.04 4.96
C PRO A 131 5.91 6.02 4.42
N TYR A 132 4.83 6.54 3.84
CA TYR A 132 3.76 5.77 3.19
C TYR A 132 3.42 6.36 1.83
N VAL A 133 3.11 5.51 0.88
CA VAL A 133 2.55 5.89 -0.42
C VAL A 133 1.11 5.38 -0.50
N THR A 134 0.19 6.24 -0.89
CA THR A 134 -1.19 5.82 -1.17
C THR A 134 -1.26 5.20 -2.56
N LEU A 135 -1.66 3.95 -2.63
CA LEU A 135 -1.88 3.20 -3.86
C LEU A 135 -3.35 3.25 -4.29
N HIS A 136 -3.77 2.30 -5.12
CA HIS A 136 -5.15 2.17 -5.56
C HIS A 136 -6.12 1.95 -4.38
N ARG A 137 -7.38 2.32 -4.54
CA ARG A 137 -8.46 2.19 -3.53
C ARG A 137 -8.11 2.81 -2.17
N ARG A 138 -7.26 3.83 -2.15
CA ARG A 138 -6.77 4.51 -0.94
C ARG A 138 -6.03 3.58 0.04
N LEU A 139 -5.58 2.42 -0.42
CA LEU A 139 -4.75 1.52 0.37
C LEU A 139 -3.32 2.05 0.42
N LYS A 140 -2.71 2.03 1.61
CA LYS A 140 -1.35 2.51 1.82
C LYS A 140 -0.33 1.40 1.63
N ALA A 141 0.86 1.79 1.20
CA ALA A 141 2.05 0.98 1.22
C ALA A 141 3.12 1.65 2.11
N ALA A 142 3.64 0.95 3.09
CA ALA A 142 4.80 1.41 3.84
C ALA A 142 6.04 1.39 2.93
N VAL A 143 6.86 2.43 2.97
CA VAL A 143 8.09 2.48 2.18
C VAL A 143 9.20 1.73 2.91
N HIS A 144 9.80 0.75 2.23
CA HIS A 144 10.91 0.01 2.80
C HIS A 144 12.08 0.95 3.13
N ARG A 145 12.77 0.71 4.24
CA ARG A 145 13.85 1.56 4.73
C ARG A 145 14.92 1.87 3.67
N ASN A 146 15.33 0.88 2.89
CA ASN A 146 16.34 1.08 1.85
C ASN A 146 15.87 2.03 0.75
N VAL A 147 14.59 1.96 0.36
CA VAL A 147 13.99 2.87 -0.62
C VAL A 147 13.95 4.29 -0.06
N TYR A 148 13.54 4.43 1.19
CA TYR A 148 13.49 5.74 1.85
C TYR A 148 14.88 6.40 1.92
N TYR A 149 15.92 5.65 2.26
CA TYR A 149 17.29 6.19 2.29
C TYR A 149 17.80 6.59 0.90
N GLN A 150 17.47 5.82 -0.14
CA GLN A 150 17.80 6.21 -1.52
C GLN A 150 17.09 7.50 -1.93
N TRP A 151 15.84 7.70 -1.48
CA TRP A 151 15.12 8.95 -1.74
C TRP A 151 15.71 10.15 -1.01
N ILE A 152 16.21 9.96 0.21
CA ILE A 152 16.93 11.01 0.95
C ILE A 152 18.17 11.46 0.19
N GLU A 153 18.91 10.53 -0.45
CA GLU A 153 20.11 10.86 -1.21
C GLU A 153 19.85 11.70 -2.46
N ILE A 154 18.65 11.61 -3.05
CA ILE A 154 18.28 12.35 -4.26
C ILE A 154 17.35 13.55 -3.99
N ALA A 155 16.95 13.75 -2.75
CA ALA A 155 16.06 14.84 -2.36
C ALA A 155 16.77 16.19 -2.36
N ASP A 156 16.03 17.24 -2.65
CA ASP A 156 16.50 18.63 -2.59
C ASP A 156 16.24 19.23 -1.21
N GLU A 157 17.20 19.95 -0.67
CA GLU A 157 17.01 20.77 0.52
C GLU A 157 16.23 22.03 0.17
N LYS A 158 15.10 22.26 0.84
CA LYS A 158 14.27 23.45 0.62
C LYS A 158 13.76 24.01 1.96
N ARG A 159 13.76 25.33 2.03
CA ARG A 159 13.14 26.04 3.15
C ARG A 159 11.65 26.27 2.88
N VAL A 160 10.81 25.63 3.69
CA VAL A 160 9.35 25.74 3.61
C VAL A 160 8.83 26.26 4.95
N ASN A 161 8.12 27.39 4.93
CA ASN A 161 7.56 28.04 6.14
C ASN A 161 8.61 28.28 7.26
N GLY A 162 9.86 28.58 6.88
CA GLY A 162 10.94 28.86 7.82
C GLY A 162 11.67 27.63 8.39
N GLN A 163 11.29 26.42 7.97
CA GLN A 163 11.91 25.16 8.35
C GLN A 163 12.59 24.50 7.13
N ASP A 164 13.69 23.83 7.37
CA ASP A 164 14.43 23.15 6.32
C ASP A 164 13.85 21.73 6.13
N HIS A 165 13.48 21.40 4.89
CA HIS A 165 12.86 20.15 4.50
C HIS A 165 13.69 19.46 3.43
N LEU A 166 13.70 18.13 3.46
CA LEU A 166 14.09 17.30 2.32
C LEU A 166 12.88 17.09 1.42
N MET A 167 12.97 17.56 0.18
CA MET A 167 11.88 17.50 -0.80
C MET A 167 12.24 16.55 -1.93
N LEU A 168 11.42 15.52 -2.13
CA LEU A 168 11.56 14.53 -3.17
C LEU A 168 10.79 14.99 -4.42
N PRO A 169 11.47 15.29 -5.56
CA PRO A 169 10.78 15.68 -6.78
C PRO A 169 10.20 14.48 -7.52
N SER A 170 8.99 14.64 -8.06
CA SER A 170 8.35 13.66 -8.95
C SER A 170 7.45 14.39 -9.94
N GLY A 171 7.85 14.44 -11.22
CA GLY A 171 7.21 15.29 -12.23
C GLY A 171 7.28 16.76 -11.82
N ASN A 172 6.15 17.44 -11.91
CA ASN A 172 6.00 18.84 -11.46
C ASN A 172 5.61 18.98 -9.97
N HIS A 173 5.65 17.88 -9.19
CA HIS A 173 5.31 17.85 -7.77
C HIS A 173 6.54 17.62 -6.90
N GLN A 174 6.38 17.93 -5.62
CA GLN A 174 7.39 17.71 -4.60
C GLN A 174 6.76 17.16 -3.33
N PHE A 175 7.40 16.17 -2.73
CA PHE A 175 6.93 15.50 -1.51
C PHE A 175 7.96 15.66 -0.41
N SER A 176 7.52 16.06 0.79
CA SER A 176 8.41 16.18 1.94
C SER A 176 8.78 14.79 2.48
N LEU A 177 10.08 14.54 2.63
CA LEU A 177 10.62 13.37 3.33
C LEU A 177 10.81 13.62 4.83
N GLY A 178 10.68 14.86 5.28
CA GLY A 178 10.84 15.26 6.65
C GLY A 178 11.54 16.61 6.80
N GLN A 179 11.59 17.08 8.06
CA GLN A 179 12.31 18.27 8.49
C GLN A 179 13.65 17.86 9.11
N PHE A 180 14.61 18.77 9.09
CA PHE A 180 15.93 18.58 9.73
C PHE A 180 16.48 19.89 10.31
#